data_331089cb69e58daea4d79677a5af1fcd
#
_entry.id   331089cb69e58daea4d79677a5af1fcd
#
_cell.length_a   1.000
_cell.length_b   1.000
_cell.length_c   1.000
_cell.angle_alpha   90.00
_cell.angle_beta   90.00
_cell.angle_gamma   90.00
#
_symmetry.space_group_name_H-M   'P 1'
#
loop_
_entity.id
_entity.type
_entity.pdbx_description
1 polymer ?
#
loop_
_entity_poly.entity_id
_entity_poly.type
_entity_poly.pdbx_seq_one_letter_code
_entity_poly.pdbx_strand_id
1 'polypeptide(L)'
;MSVLDHKVKESLSGSAHSVVVFLHGYGANGADLLSLADPLAEHMPDTTFYAPDAPELCPGNPGGYQWSPIPFMDGSSEEEARAGRERSAAELNAYLDDILVDHDLEPSQMALVGFSQGTMMALQIGPRREDALAGIVGFSGRLLEPEMLLEETRSRMPILLAHGDQDPVVPADSLPSAIRALQGAGFEKVYGHVMEGTAHGIDPEGLSVALAFLREQFGYE
;
A
#
# COMPACT_ATOMS: atom_id res chain seq x y z
N MET A 1 17.48 -12.78 1.14
CA MET A 1 16.52 -13.36 0.18
C MET A 1 15.15 -13.19 0.79
N SER A 2 14.28 -12.49 0.09
CA SER A 2 12.90 -12.24 0.52
C SER A 2 12.15 -13.55 0.79
N VAL A 3 11.37 -13.58 1.86
CA VAL A 3 10.55 -14.73 2.27
C VAL A 3 9.17 -14.68 1.59
N LEU A 4 8.78 -13.54 1.00
CA LEU A 4 7.46 -13.37 0.38
C LEU A 4 7.45 -13.82 -1.09
N ASP A 5 6.56 -14.76 -1.41
CA ASP A 5 6.24 -15.07 -2.79
C ASP A 5 5.63 -13.85 -3.46
N HIS A 6 5.96 -13.60 -4.74
CA HIS A 6 5.45 -12.43 -5.43
C HIS A 6 5.21 -12.67 -6.92
N LYS A 7 4.45 -11.77 -7.51
CA LYS A 7 4.31 -11.60 -8.96
C LYS A 7 4.97 -10.30 -9.36
N VAL A 8 5.48 -10.27 -10.59
CA VAL A 8 6.22 -9.13 -11.12
C VAL A 8 5.74 -8.79 -12.54
N LYS A 9 5.66 -7.49 -12.82
CA LYS A 9 5.61 -6.95 -14.19
C LYS A 9 6.82 -6.06 -14.38
N GLU A 10 7.73 -6.53 -15.19
CA GLU A 10 8.98 -5.82 -15.50
C GLU A 10 8.72 -4.50 -16.25
N SER A 11 9.65 -3.56 -16.12
CA SER A 11 9.63 -2.29 -16.84
C SER A 11 9.60 -2.52 -18.35
N LEU A 12 8.80 -1.73 -19.07
CA LEU A 12 8.68 -1.85 -20.52
C LEU A 12 9.95 -1.41 -21.26
N SER A 13 10.74 -0.53 -20.67
CA SER A 13 12.03 -0.08 -21.23
C SER A 13 13.16 -1.12 -21.06
N GLY A 14 12.95 -2.13 -20.21
CA GLY A 14 13.99 -3.12 -19.88
C GLY A 14 15.00 -2.65 -18.84
N SER A 15 14.81 -1.46 -18.26
CA SER A 15 15.62 -0.93 -17.14
C SER A 15 14.71 -0.25 -16.14
N ALA A 16 14.67 -0.73 -14.90
CA ALA A 16 13.88 -0.11 -13.85
C ALA A 16 14.62 1.10 -13.28
N HIS A 17 13.97 2.28 -13.34
CA HIS A 17 14.42 3.49 -12.66
C HIS A 17 13.53 3.81 -11.44
N SER A 18 12.45 3.10 -11.30
CA SER A 18 11.54 3.16 -10.15
C SER A 18 10.80 1.84 -9.97
N VAL A 19 10.24 1.66 -8.78
CA VAL A 19 9.47 0.46 -8.42
C VAL A 19 8.17 0.86 -7.75
N VAL A 20 7.09 0.18 -8.12
CA VAL A 20 5.81 0.21 -7.41
C VAL A 20 5.54 -1.15 -6.78
N VAL A 21 5.24 -1.17 -5.49
CA VAL A 21 4.87 -2.40 -4.78
C VAL A 21 3.39 -2.36 -4.41
N PHE A 22 2.62 -3.30 -4.94
CA PHE A 22 1.20 -3.46 -4.66
C PHE A 22 0.98 -4.33 -3.43
N LEU A 23 0.18 -3.86 -2.48
CA LEU A 23 -0.18 -4.57 -1.26
C LEU A 23 -1.66 -4.90 -1.28
N HIS A 24 -2.00 -6.18 -1.42
CA HIS A 24 -3.37 -6.64 -1.58
C HIS A 24 -4.21 -6.57 -0.29
N GLY A 25 -5.53 -6.66 -0.42
CA GLY A 25 -6.48 -6.73 0.68
C GLY A 25 -6.57 -8.12 1.32
N TYR A 26 -7.28 -8.20 2.45
CA TYR A 26 -7.55 -9.46 3.16
C TYR A 26 -8.23 -10.49 2.26
N GLY A 27 -7.71 -11.71 2.24
CA GLY A 27 -8.25 -12.81 1.46
C GLY A 27 -7.96 -12.77 -0.04
N ALA A 28 -7.19 -11.78 -0.51
CA ALA A 28 -6.68 -11.71 -1.87
C ALA A 28 -5.23 -12.23 -1.96
N ASN A 29 -4.59 -12.01 -3.07
CA ASN A 29 -3.19 -12.35 -3.32
C ASN A 29 -2.51 -11.31 -4.23
N GLY A 30 -1.20 -11.40 -4.42
CA GLY A 30 -0.45 -10.46 -5.23
C GLY A 30 -0.92 -10.40 -6.68
N ALA A 31 -1.30 -11.52 -7.29
CA ALA A 31 -1.75 -11.55 -8.68
C ALA A 31 -3.02 -10.73 -8.91
N ASP A 32 -3.92 -10.66 -7.91
CA ASP A 32 -5.17 -9.88 -8.02
C ASP A 32 -4.86 -8.38 -8.22
N LEU A 33 -3.88 -7.86 -7.48
CA LEU A 33 -3.55 -6.44 -7.56
C LEU A 33 -2.56 -6.10 -8.69
N LEU A 34 -1.74 -7.07 -9.11
CA LEU A 34 -0.80 -6.86 -10.21
C LEU A 34 -1.49 -6.50 -11.53
N SER A 35 -2.76 -6.87 -11.70
CA SER A 35 -3.56 -6.48 -12.87
C SER A 35 -3.67 -4.95 -13.04
N LEU A 36 -3.53 -4.17 -11.97
CA LEU A 36 -3.48 -2.72 -12.02
C LEU A 36 -2.21 -2.19 -12.69
N ALA A 37 -1.16 -2.98 -12.76
CA ALA A 37 0.07 -2.59 -13.45
C ALA A 37 -0.09 -2.47 -14.97
N ASP A 38 -1.06 -3.17 -15.58
CA ASP A 38 -1.26 -3.13 -17.02
C ASP A 38 -1.53 -1.71 -17.55
N PRO A 39 -2.56 -0.99 -17.06
CA PRO A 39 -2.81 0.38 -17.49
C PRO A 39 -1.75 1.38 -17.00
N LEU A 40 -1.04 1.11 -15.90
CA LEU A 40 -0.03 2.03 -15.36
C LEU A 40 1.29 1.94 -16.13
N ALA A 41 1.73 0.75 -16.54
CA ALA A 41 3.02 0.53 -17.18
C ALA A 41 3.17 1.29 -18.52
N GLU A 42 2.09 1.43 -19.29
CA GLU A 42 2.12 2.19 -20.54
C GLU A 42 2.50 3.67 -20.33
N HIS A 43 2.20 4.21 -19.15
CA HIS A 43 2.47 5.59 -18.76
C HIS A 43 3.70 5.76 -17.87
N MET A 44 4.27 4.65 -17.42
CA MET A 44 5.48 4.60 -16.57
C MET A 44 6.41 3.48 -17.08
N PRO A 45 6.99 3.61 -18.30
CA PRO A 45 7.71 2.54 -18.97
C PRO A 45 8.99 2.09 -18.26
N ASP A 46 9.57 2.94 -17.41
CA ASP A 46 10.80 2.66 -16.64
C ASP A 46 10.51 2.17 -15.22
N THR A 47 9.26 1.78 -14.93
CA THR A 47 8.83 1.29 -13.61
C THR A 47 8.60 -0.22 -13.64
N THR A 48 9.20 -0.93 -12.69
CA THR A 48 8.86 -2.34 -12.40
C THR A 48 7.81 -2.40 -11.29
N PHE A 49 6.87 -3.30 -11.45
CA PHE A 49 5.74 -3.47 -10.52
C PHE A 49 5.83 -4.83 -9.83
N TYR A 50 5.85 -4.82 -8.52
CA TYR A 50 5.86 -5.99 -7.66
C TYR A 50 4.53 -6.14 -6.93
N ALA A 51 4.10 -7.37 -6.71
CA ALA A 51 2.91 -7.68 -5.93
C ALA A 51 3.16 -8.95 -5.10
N PRO A 52 3.65 -8.80 -3.86
CA PRO A 52 3.86 -9.93 -2.96
C PRO A 52 2.54 -10.47 -2.43
N ASP A 53 2.54 -11.78 -2.15
CA ASP A 53 1.55 -12.40 -1.28
C ASP A 53 1.88 -12.07 0.18
N ALA A 54 0.86 -11.76 0.97
CA ALA A 54 1.04 -11.57 2.41
C ALA A 54 1.52 -12.88 3.08
N PRO A 55 2.22 -12.80 4.24
CA PRO A 55 2.90 -13.96 4.80
C PRO A 55 1.97 -15.05 5.35
N GLU A 56 0.72 -14.73 5.67
CA GLU A 56 -0.21 -15.66 6.30
C GLU A 56 -1.33 -16.06 5.33
N LEU A 57 -1.65 -17.36 5.28
CA LEU A 57 -2.85 -17.84 4.59
C LEU A 57 -4.11 -17.32 5.30
N CYS A 58 -5.07 -16.84 4.52
CA CYS A 58 -6.34 -16.37 5.06
C CYS A 58 -7.22 -17.55 5.51
N PRO A 59 -7.65 -17.63 6.77
CA PRO A 59 -8.54 -18.66 7.24
C PRO A 59 -9.86 -18.68 6.44
N GLY A 60 -10.24 -19.84 5.94
CA GLY A 60 -11.51 -20.00 5.22
C GLY A 60 -11.52 -19.53 3.76
N ASN A 61 -10.41 -18.99 3.25
CA ASN A 61 -10.25 -18.63 1.83
C ASN A 61 -9.01 -19.32 1.22
N PRO A 62 -9.12 -20.54 0.68
CA PRO A 62 -8.00 -21.24 0.07
C PRO A 62 -7.41 -20.45 -1.10
N GLY A 63 -6.11 -20.14 -1.05
CA GLY A 63 -5.39 -19.35 -2.04
C GLY A 63 -5.44 -17.83 -1.83
N GLY A 64 -6.08 -17.37 -0.77
CA GLY A 64 -6.02 -15.99 -0.30
C GLY A 64 -5.08 -15.85 0.91
N TYR A 65 -4.55 -14.66 1.08
CA TYR A 65 -3.58 -14.31 2.11
C TYR A 65 -4.05 -13.13 2.95
N GLN A 66 -3.41 -12.92 4.10
CA GLN A 66 -3.68 -11.82 5.02
C GLN A 66 -2.38 -11.26 5.58
N TRP A 67 -2.34 -9.95 5.78
CA TRP A 67 -1.23 -9.29 6.48
C TRP A 67 -1.33 -9.44 8.00
N SER A 68 -2.55 -9.60 8.50
CA SER A 68 -2.83 -9.93 9.90
C SER A 68 -4.22 -10.51 10.05
N PRO A 69 -4.49 -11.25 11.12
CA PRO A 69 -5.84 -11.62 11.51
C PRO A 69 -6.77 -10.41 11.66
N ILE A 70 -8.07 -10.61 11.44
CA ILE A 70 -9.12 -9.60 11.65
C ILE A 70 -10.13 -10.13 12.67
N PRO A 71 -10.09 -9.69 13.94
CA PRO A 71 -10.84 -10.27 15.06
C PRO A 71 -12.34 -10.46 14.82
N PHE A 72 -13.00 -9.49 14.21
CA PHE A 72 -14.44 -9.58 13.95
C PHE A 72 -14.80 -10.50 12.77
N MET A 73 -13.80 -10.95 11.98
CA MET A 73 -14.02 -11.85 10.84
C MET A 73 -13.61 -13.29 11.14
N ASP A 74 -12.50 -13.50 11.84
CA ASP A 74 -11.89 -14.82 12.06
C ASP A 74 -11.91 -15.28 13.52
N GLY A 75 -12.38 -14.42 14.43
CA GLY A 75 -12.47 -14.72 15.86
C GLY A 75 -11.14 -14.66 16.61
N SER A 76 -10.08 -14.15 15.98
CA SER A 76 -8.80 -13.87 16.64
C SER A 76 -8.93 -12.79 17.70
N SER A 77 -7.95 -12.68 18.57
CA SER A 77 -7.85 -11.60 19.55
C SER A 77 -7.19 -10.36 18.93
N GLU A 78 -7.39 -9.19 19.53
CA GLU A 78 -6.69 -7.96 19.17
C GLU A 78 -5.17 -8.10 19.35
N GLU A 79 -4.72 -8.89 20.32
CA GLU A 79 -3.29 -9.19 20.54
C GLU A 79 -2.70 -10.00 19.37
N GLU A 80 -3.41 -11.03 18.89
CA GLU A 80 -3.00 -11.82 17.72
C GLU A 80 -2.97 -10.96 16.46
N ALA A 81 -3.97 -10.10 16.25
CA ALA A 81 -4.02 -9.17 15.14
C ALA A 81 -2.84 -8.21 15.15
N ARG A 82 -2.50 -7.63 16.31
CA ARG A 82 -1.35 -6.75 16.46
C ARG A 82 -0.03 -7.48 16.22
N ALA A 83 0.17 -8.63 16.84
CA ALA A 83 1.37 -9.43 16.64
C ALA A 83 1.54 -9.88 15.17
N GLY A 84 0.43 -10.20 14.49
CA GLY A 84 0.42 -10.48 13.05
C GLY A 84 0.89 -9.28 12.23
N ARG A 85 0.36 -8.08 12.50
CA ARG A 85 0.78 -6.84 11.83
C ARG A 85 2.27 -6.54 12.02
N GLU A 86 2.77 -6.72 13.25
CA GLU A 86 4.19 -6.49 13.56
C GLU A 86 5.10 -7.45 12.79
N ARG A 87 4.75 -8.74 12.73
CA ARG A 87 5.48 -9.74 11.93
C ARG A 87 5.46 -9.39 10.46
N SER A 88 4.29 -9.14 9.89
CA SER A 88 4.14 -8.77 8.48
C SER A 88 4.86 -7.48 8.14
N ALA A 89 4.88 -6.50 9.05
CA ALA A 89 5.62 -5.26 8.85
C ALA A 89 7.14 -5.51 8.76
N ALA A 90 7.67 -6.39 9.61
CA ALA A 90 9.09 -6.74 9.56
C ALA A 90 9.46 -7.50 8.27
N GLU A 91 8.66 -8.48 7.88
CA GLU A 91 8.87 -9.26 6.64
C GLU A 91 8.73 -8.38 5.39
N LEU A 92 7.71 -7.50 5.36
CA LEU A 92 7.49 -6.58 4.25
C LEU A 92 8.63 -5.56 4.14
N ASN A 93 9.13 -4.99 5.25
CA ASN A 93 10.28 -4.10 5.21
C ASN A 93 11.53 -4.78 4.63
N ALA A 94 11.83 -6.01 5.07
CA ALA A 94 12.95 -6.77 4.52
C ALA A 94 12.78 -7.05 3.02
N TYR A 95 11.56 -7.36 2.59
CA TYR A 95 11.21 -7.55 1.18
C TYR A 95 11.44 -6.29 0.34
N LEU A 96 11.01 -5.12 0.84
CA LEU A 96 11.22 -3.83 0.16
C LEU A 96 12.71 -3.49 0.04
N ASP A 97 13.49 -3.77 1.10
CA ASP A 97 14.93 -3.53 1.10
C ASP A 97 15.65 -4.45 0.09
N ASP A 98 15.25 -5.74 -0.01
CA ASP A 98 15.78 -6.65 -1.02
C ASP A 98 15.52 -6.14 -2.45
N ILE A 99 14.30 -5.63 -2.75
CA ILE A 99 13.98 -5.05 -4.07
C ILE A 99 14.86 -3.85 -4.39
N LEU A 100 15.06 -2.94 -3.43
CA LEU A 100 15.91 -1.76 -3.63
C LEU A 100 17.36 -2.17 -3.96
N VAL A 101 17.87 -3.15 -3.24
CA VAL A 101 19.23 -3.70 -3.49
C VAL A 101 19.33 -4.38 -4.85
N ASP A 102 18.33 -5.20 -5.22
CA ASP A 102 18.34 -5.96 -6.47
C ASP A 102 18.29 -5.04 -7.71
N HIS A 103 17.67 -3.87 -7.58
CA HIS A 103 17.59 -2.88 -8.66
C HIS A 103 18.60 -1.74 -8.56
N ASP A 104 19.43 -1.69 -7.53
CA ASP A 104 20.34 -0.57 -7.23
C ASP A 104 19.61 0.78 -7.16
N LEU A 105 18.46 0.78 -6.43
CA LEU A 105 17.57 1.94 -6.27
C LEU A 105 17.60 2.48 -4.84
N GLU A 106 17.35 3.80 -4.74
CA GLU A 106 17.15 4.47 -3.46
C GLU A 106 15.67 4.40 -3.01
N PRO A 107 15.35 4.49 -1.70
CA PRO A 107 13.98 4.51 -1.20
C PRO A 107 13.06 5.54 -1.90
N SER A 108 13.57 6.69 -2.28
CA SER A 108 12.86 7.73 -3.03
C SER A 108 12.46 7.33 -4.46
N GLN A 109 12.88 6.15 -4.93
CA GLN A 109 12.50 5.57 -6.22
C GLN A 109 11.50 4.41 -6.07
N MET A 110 10.96 4.19 -4.85
CA MET A 110 9.94 3.18 -4.57
C MET A 110 8.66 3.85 -4.05
N ALA A 111 7.51 3.43 -4.57
CA ALA A 111 6.18 3.77 -4.05
C ALA A 111 5.40 2.53 -3.64
N LEU A 112 4.52 2.68 -2.65
CA LEU A 112 3.59 1.63 -2.24
C LEU A 112 2.18 1.97 -2.73
N VAL A 113 1.48 0.97 -3.23
CA VAL A 113 0.07 1.06 -3.59
C VAL A 113 -0.70 -0.02 -2.85
N GLY A 114 -1.52 0.37 -1.90
CA GLY A 114 -2.28 -0.56 -1.07
C GLY A 114 -3.78 -0.56 -1.38
N PHE A 115 -4.41 -1.70 -1.20
CA PHE A 115 -5.86 -1.82 -1.17
C PHE A 115 -6.32 -2.41 0.17
N SER A 116 -7.29 -1.78 0.83
CA SER A 116 -7.91 -2.26 2.08
C SER A 116 -6.84 -2.57 3.16
N GLN A 117 -6.65 -3.81 3.56
CA GLN A 117 -5.61 -4.20 4.53
C GLN A 117 -4.20 -3.86 4.02
N GLY A 118 -3.95 -3.92 2.72
CA GLY A 118 -2.68 -3.47 2.12
C GLY A 118 -2.43 -1.97 2.28
N THR A 119 -3.48 -1.13 2.21
CA THR A 119 -3.39 0.29 2.56
C THR A 119 -2.99 0.47 4.03
N MET A 120 -3.60 -0.31 4.94
CA MET A 120 -3.26 -0.25 6.35
C MET A 120 -1.78 -0.58 6.58
N MET A 121 -1.26 -1.60 5.87
CA MET A 121 0.15 -1.97 5.93
C MET A 121 1.07 -0.90 5.34
N ALA A 122 0.74 -0.32 4.19
CA ALA A 122 1.52 0.77 3.61
C ALA A 122 1.64 1.96 4.55
N LEU A 123 0.54 2.35 5.21
CA LEU A 123 0.50 3.43 6.20
C LEU A 123 1.18 3.03 7.54
N GLN A 124 1.25 1.73 7.85
CA GLN A 124 1.96 1.22 9.01
C GLN A 124 3.47 1.30 8.84
N ILE A 125 3.99 0.87 7.68
CA ILE A 125 5.43 0.77 7.48
C ILE A 125 6.06 2.06 6.94
N GLY A 126 5.43 2.71 5.93
CA GLY A 126 6.04 3.85 5.23
C GLY A 126 6.52 4.95 6.18
N PRO A 127 5.66 5.51 7.06
CA PRO A 127 6.05 6.55 8.02
C PRO A 127 7.15 6.14 9.01
N ARG A 128 7.33 4.83 9.26
CA ARG A 128 8.28 4.27 10.23
C ARG A 128 9.62 3.89 9.64
N ARG A 129 9.78 3.97 8.32
CA ARG A 129 11.08 3.79 7.65
C ARG A 129 11.98 5.00 7.89
N GLU A 130 13.29 4.78 8.02
CA GLU A 130 14.26 5.88 8.22
C GLU A 130 14.29 6.80 7.00
N ASP A 131 14.29 6.23 5.79
CA ASP A 131 14.32 6.97 4.54
C ASP A 131 12.93 7.00 3.88
N ALA A 132 12.55 8.18 3.38
CA ALA A 132 11.26 8.38 2.76
C ALA A 132 11.16 7.68 1.41
N LEU A 133 10.06 6.94 1.22
CA LEU A 133 9.67 6.42 -0.08
C LEU A 133 9.23 7.57 -1.02
N ALA A 134 9.14 7.30 -2.33
CA ALA A 134 8.59 8.24 -3.30
C ALA A 134 7.16 8.67 -2.95
N GLY A 135 6.34 7.74 -2.48
CA GLY A 135 4.99 8.02 -2.05
C GLY A 135 4.19 6.79 -1.65
N ILE A 136 3.00 7.03 -1.13
CA ILE A 136 2.02 5.98 -0.81
C ILE A 136 0.70 6.33 -1.49
N VAL A 137 0.11 5.36 -2.18
CA VAL A 137 -1.29 5.40 -2.63
C VAL A 137 -2.06 4.36 -1.83
N GLY A 138 -3.11 4.77 -1.15
CA GLY A 138 -3.96 3.89 -0.37
C GLY A 138 -5.41 3.93 -0.84
N PHE A 139 -5.94 2.78 -1.26
CA PHE A 139 -7.34 2.62 -1.64
C PHE A 139 -8.14 1.94 -0.54
N SER A 140 -9.31 2.46 -0.20
CA SER A 140 -10.35 1.84 0.64
C SER A 140 -9.82 1.24 1.95
N GLY A 141 -8.83 1.91 2.56
CA GLY A 141 -8.22 1.49 3.81
C GLY A 141 -8.42 2.50 4.93
N ARG A 142 -7.78 2.24 6.06
CA ARG A 142 -7.78 3.14 7.21
C ARG A 142 -6.39 3.23 7.85
N LEU A 143 -6.11 4.32 8.53
CA LEU A 143 -4.93 4.45 9.37
C LEU A 143 -5.19 3.72 10.71
N LEU A 144 -4.32 2.79 11.04
CA LEU A 144 -4.34 2.09 12.33
C LEU A 144 -3.51 2.87 13.36
N GLU A 145 -3.93 2.84 14.61
CA GLU A 145 -3.22 3.41 15.75
C GLU A 145 -2.71 4.86 15.48
N PRO A 146 -3.61 5.79 15.05
CA PRO A 146 -3.23 7.15 14.68
C PRO A 146 -2.55 7.94 15.81
N GLU A 147 -2.81 7.58 17.07
CA GLU A 147 -2.22 8.18 18.26
C GLU A 147 -0.70 7.91 18.36
N MET A 148 -0.22 6.81 17.80
CA MET A 148 1.19 6.45 17.81
C MET A 148 1.99 7.14 16.69
N LEU A 149 1.29 7.65 15.67
CA LEU A 149 1.92 8.12 14.43
C LEU A 149 2.92 9.25 14.69
N LEU A 150 2.56 10.25 15.52
CA LEU A 150 3.43 11.39 15.79
C LEU A 150 4.77 10.98 16.42
N GLU A 151 4.73 10.01 17.32
CA GLU A 151 5.89 9.54 18.07
C GLU A 151 6.77 8.59 17.24
N GLU A 152 6.14 7.76 16.40
CA GLU A 152 6.80 6.70 15.66
C GLU A 152 7.23 7.12 14.23
N THR A 153 6.78 8.29 13.72
CA THR A 153 7.17 8.76 12.39
C THR A 153 8.65 9.09 12.31
N ARG A 154 9.36 8.44 11.39
CA ARG A 154 10.77 8.67 11.05
C ARG A 154 10.92 9.48 9.78
N SER A 155 10.15 9.16 8.75
CA SER A 155 10.17 9.88 7.47
C SER A 155 8.77 10.29 7.02
N ARG A 156 8.70 11.29 6.14
CA ARG A 156 7.45 11.84 5.61
C ARG A 156 7.52 11.90 4.09
N MET A 157 6.69 11.10 3.45
CA MET A 157 6.53 11.05 2.00
C MET A 157 5.17 11.64 1.60
N PRO A 158 4.96 11.98 0.33
CA PRO A 158 3.64 12.27 -0.21
C PRO A 158 2.69 11.08 -0.08
N ILE A 159 1.43 11.32 0.28
CA ILE A 159 0.42 10.27 0.46
C ILE A 159 -0.86 10.67 -0.27
N LEU A 160 -1.37 9.78 -1.12
CA LEU A 160 -2.69 9.86 -1.73
C LEU A 160 -3.59 8.78 -1.13
N LEU A 161 -4.74 9.17 -0.61
CA LEU A 161 -5.76 8.24 -0.12
C LEU A 161 -7.03 8.38 -0.97
N ALA A 162 -7.52 7.28 -1.52
CA ALA A 162 -8.77 7.22 -2.28
C ALA A 162 -9.76 6.26 -1.61
N HIS A 163 -11.05 6.65 -1.52
CA HIS A 163 -12.04 5.85 -0.80
C HIS A 163 -13.42 5.98 -1.45
N GLY A 164 -14.11 4.85 -1.58
CA GLY A 164 -15.49 4.82 -2.05
C GLY A 164 -16.46 5.42 -1.02
N ASP A 165 -17.34 6.30 -1.45
CA ASP A 165 -18.33 6.93 -0.56
C ASP A 165 -19.44 5.98 -0.11
N GLN A 166 -19.57 4.81 -0.76
CA GLN A 166 -20.53 3.76 -0.45
C GLN A 166 -19.87 2.48 0.06
N ASP A 167 -18.67 2.58 0.63
CA ASP A 167 -17.92 1.43 1.14
C ASP A 167 -18.60 0.81 2.38
N PRO A 168 -19.12 -0.44 2.28
CA PRO A 168 -19.77 -1.11 3.39
C PRO A 168 -18.80 -1.88 4.30
N VAL A 169 -17.51 -1.98 3.93
CA VAL A 169 -16.49 -2.77 4.62
C VAL A 169 -15.61 -1.90 5.50
N VAL A 170 -15.03 -0.86 4.91
CA VAL A 170 -14.26 0.16 5.64
C VAL A 170 -15.04 1.48 5.53
N PRO A 171 -15.52 2.03 6.66
CA PRO A 171 -16.35 3.24 6.61
C PRO A 171 -15.68 4.40 5.88
N ALA A 172 -16.42 5.11 5.02
CA ALA A 172 -15.93 6.25 4.23
C ALA A 172 -15.30 7.37 5.10
N ASP A 173 -15.76 7.54 6.35
CA ASP A 173 -15.17 8.47 7.33
C ASP A 173 -13.70 8.14 7.69
N SER A 174 -13.21 6.96 7.32
CA SER A 174 -11.80 6.58 7.46
C SER A 174 -10.88 7.50 6.64
N LEU A 175 -11.31 7.94 5.47
CA LEU A 175 -10.54 8.85 4.61
C LEU A 175 -10.24 10.19 5.29
N PRO A 176 -11.23 11.03 5.67
CA PRO A 176 -10.95 12.30 6.33
C PRO A 176 -10.27 12.13 7.70
N SER A 177 -10.50 11.01 8.38
CA SER A 177 -9.86 10.72 9.66
C SER A 177 -8.36 10.43 9.50
N ALA A 178 -7.98 9.61 8.51
CA ALA A 178 -6.59 9.35 8.19
C ALA A 178 -5.84 10.62 7.75
N ILE A 179 -6.46 11.42 6.88
CA ILE A 179 -5.87 12.71 6.42
C ILE A 179 -5.57 13.63 7.61
N ARG A 180 -6.54 13.83 8.51
CA ARG A 180 -6.34 14.68 9.70
C ARG A 180 -5.21 14.17 10.60
N ALA A 181 -5.13 12.85 10.80
CA ALA A 181 -4.09 12.26 11.64
C ALA A 181 -2.69 12.40 11.02
N LEU A 182 -2.56 12.14 9.72
CA LEU A 182 -1.31 12.31 8.99
C LEU A 182 -0.85 13.77 8.99
N GLN A 183 -1.75 14.72 8.72
CA GLN A 183 -1.44 16.15 8.80
C GLN A 183 -1.04 16.57 10.22
N GLY A 184 -1.72 16.05 11.24
CA GLY A 184 -1.38 16.24 12.65
C GLY A 184 0.01 15.70 13.03
N ALA A 185 0.49 14.67 12.34
CA ALA A 185 1.84 14.12 12.48
C ALA A 185 2.89 14.84 11.59
N GLY A 186 2.51 15.93 10.92
CA GLY A 186 3.41 16.78 10.14
C GLY A 186 3.63 16.34 8.68
N PHE A 187 2.76 15.51 8.13
CA PHE A 187 2.78 15.24 6.69
C PHE A 187 2.16 16.41 5.94
N GLU A 188 2.94 17.09 5.11
CA GLU A 188 2.51 18.28 4.36
C GLU A 188 1.77 17.94 3.06
N LYS A 189 2.15 16.82 2.42
CA LYS A 189 1.60 16.37 1.13
C LYS A 189 0.67 15.18 1.34
N VAL A 190 -0.55 15.43 1.82
CA VAL A 190 -1.59 14.41 2.00
C VAL A 190 -2.80 14.81 1.18
N TYR A 191 -3.14 13.98 0.22
CA TYR A 191 -4.22 14.18 -0.73
C TYR A 191 -5.33 13.17 -0.48
N GLY A 192 -6.58 13.60 -0.64
CA GLY A 192 -7.75 12.74 -0.55
C GLY A 192 -8.55 12.77 -1.84
N HIS A 193 -9.03 11.60 -2.28
CA HIS A 193 -9.95 11.46 -3.41
C HIS A 193 -11.15 10.61 -3.00
N VAL A 194 -12.36 11.10 -3.26
CA VAL A 194 -13.60 10.36 -3.03
C VAL A 194 -14.00 9.71 -4.35
N MET A 195 -14.05 8.38 -4.38
CA MET A 195 -14.56 7.59 -5.51
C MET A 195 -16.09 7.53 -5.39
N GLU A 196 -16.79 8.45 -6.08
CA GLU A 196 -18.24 8.60 -5.97
C GLU A 196 -19.00 7.38 -6.50
N GLY A 197 -19.99 6.91 -5.74
CA GLY A 197 -20.79 5.72 -6.08
C GLY A 197 -20.03 4.39 -5.95
N THR A 198 -18.79 4.42 -5.51
CA THR A 198 -17.95 3.23 -5.38
C THR A 198 -18.10 2.59 -4.00
N ALA A 199 -18.27 1.28 -3.97
CA ALA A 199 -18.28 0.48 -2.75
C ALA A 199 -16.82 0.18 -2.31
N HIS A 200 -16.56 -1.03 -1.76
CA HIS A 200 -15.21 -1.46 -1.37
C HIS A 200 -14.41 -1.93 -2.60
N GLY A 201 -13.78 -1.00 -3.30
CA GLY A 201 -13.09 -1.27 -4.56
C GLY A 201 -12.22 -0.12 -5.04
N ILE A 202 -11.72 -0.25 -6.26
CA ILE A 202 -10.94 0.75 -6.98
C ILE A 202 -11.67 1.04 -8.28
N ASP A 203 -12.10 2.27 -8.48
CA ASP A 203 -12.73 2.69 -9.72
C ASP A 203 -11.72 3.24 -10.75
N PRO A 204 -12.11 3.41 -12.02
CA PRO A 204 -11.20 3.93 -13.05
C PRO A 204 -10.73 5.36 -12.77
N GLU A 205 -11.52 6.20 -12.12
CA GLU A 205 -11.14 7.57 -11.78
C GLU A 205 -10.09 7.58 -10.68
N GLY A 206 -10.29 6.81 -9.60
CA GLY A 206 -9.32 6.63 -8.53
C GLY A 206 -7.99 6.08 -9.05
N LEU A 207 -8.03 5.13 -9.99
CA LEU A 207 -6.81 4.62 -10.62
C LEU A 207 -6.10 5.69 -11.46
N SER A 208 -6.86 6.54 -12.17
CA SER A 208 -6.30 7.66 -12.95
C SER A 208 -5.64 8.71 -12.05
N VAL A 209 -6.24 9.02 -10.90
CA VAL A 209 -5.66 9.93 -9.90
C VAL A 209 -4.39 9.33 -9.29
N ALA A 210 -4.39 8.02 -9.02
CA ALA A 210 -3.19 7.30 -8.56
C ALA A 210 -2.06 7.31 -9.59
N LEU A 211 -2.38 7.11 -10.87
CA LEU A 211 -1.41 7.21 -11.95
C LEU A 211 -0.78 8.60 -12.01
N ALA A 212 -1.59 9.66 -11.98
CA ALA A 212 -1.10 11.04 -12.02
C ALA A 212 -0.18 11.33 -10.81
N PHE A 213 -0.57 10.88 -9.62
CA PHE A 213 0.25 10.99 -8.42
C PHE A 213 1.59 10.27 -8.56
N LEU A 214 1.59 8.98 -8.97
CA LEU A 214 2.82 8.19 -9.12
C LEU A 214 3.76 8.80 -10.16
N ARG A 215 3.22 9.27 -11.30
CA ARG A 215 4.02 9.96 -12.33
C ARG A 215 4.70 11.21 -11.79
N GLU A 216 3.99 12.02 -11.01
CA GLU A 216 4.56 13.20 -10.36
C GLU A 216 5.70 12.83 -9.42
N GLN A 217 5.50 11.79 -8.59
CA GLN A 217 6.52 11.38 -7.60
C GLN A 217 7.78 10.80 -8.26
N PHE A 218 7.64 10.14 -9.41
CA PHE A 218 8.78 9.57 -10.16
C PHE A 218 9.32 10.51 -11.26
N GLY A 219 8.77 11.72 -11.41
CA GLY A 219 9.26 12.72 -12.36
C GLY A 219 8.93 12.42 -13.82
N TYR A 220 7.88 11.64 -14.10
CA TYR A 220 7.36 11.48 -15.45
C TYR A 220 6.59 12.75 -15.88
N GLU A 221 6.91 13.27 -17.06
CA GLU A 221 6.22 14.42 -17.67
C GLU A 221 4.82 14.09 -18.22
#